data_4b90cade5d1cc62ac513ba4138cc4123
#
_entry.id   4b90cade5d1cc62ac513ba4138cc4123
#
_cell.length_a   1.000
_cell.length_b   1.000
_cell.length_c   1.000
_cell.angle_alpha   90.00
_cell.angle_beta   90.00
_cell.angle_gamma   90.00
#
_symmetry.space_group_name_H-M   'P 1'
#
loop_
_entity.id
_entity.type
_entity.pdbx_description
1 polymer ?
#
loop_
_entity_poly.entity_id
_entity_poly.type
_entity_poly.pdbx_seq_one_letter_code
_entity_poly.pdbx_strand_id
1 'polypeptide(L)'
;MPSRRPRPFRLTRYFSLASLAGVLLVTASLFWTFRALTERHLLDQQSRSNAELTRAFANSVWGRYRVFVATSTGRSRGDLLTDAALADLRADVLTKMRGLSIAKVKIYNLAGTTVFSTDASQIGEDKSGNQGFIDARAGGVASQITYRELFDSFEGVINNRNLIASYVPIRISADAPVEGVFEVYADVTELLEKQHRAQWQVAAVVLVLLGTLYGFLLIVVRKADRIIAAQEAERAAKDEQVRHQAYHDALTGLPNRAYFSERLSEAVSLAARHGHNCGLMFIDLDRFKIVNDSLGHPAGDALLRAVSERIHHGLRGSDLLFRMGGDEFTVILPQVGLPEDAAYVARRIIAAVAQPVTVQGHELTVGATIGIAVFPGDGQ
;
A
#
# COMPACT_ATOMS: atom_id res chain seq x y z
N MET A 1 -4.82 24.11 30.18
CA MET A 1 -4.75 22.76 29.59
C MET A 1 -3.93 22.84 28.31
N PRO A 2 -2.84 22.11 28.14
CA PRO A 2 -2.08 22.15 26.90
C PRO A 2 -2.91 21.50 25.80
N SER A 3 -3.26 22.24 24.76
CA SER A 3 -3.92 21.76 23.56
C SER A 3 -3.05 20.67 22.93
N ARG A 4 -3.52 19.42 22.92
CA ARG A 4 -2.91 18.33 22.15
C ARG A 4 -2.93 18.75 20.67
N ARG A 5 -1.80 19.18 20.14
CA ARG A 5 -1.62 19.35 18.68
C ARG A 5 -2.02 18.04 18.01
N PRO A 6 -2.94 18.04 17.04
CA PRO A 6 -3.26 16.83 16.31
C PRO A 6 -1.99 16.27 15.69
N ARG A 7 -1.73 14.97 15.91
CA ARG A 7 -0.58 14.31 15.27
C ARG A 7 -0.74 14.44 13.76
N PRO A 8 0.28 14.89 13.02
CA PRO A 8 0.18 15.04 11.59
C PRO A 8 -0.24 13.68 10.98
N PHE A 9 -1.30 13.69 10.19
CA PHE A 9 -1.77 12.52 9.46
C PHE A 9 -0.65 12.07 8.53
N ARG A 10 -0.05 10.93 8.79
CA ARG A 10 1.06 10.40 7.98
C ARG A 10 0.48 9.71 6.76
N LEU A 11 0.09 10.50 5.77
CA LEU A 11 -0.47 10.06 4.49
C LEU A 11 0.36 8.94 3.87
N THR A 12 1.68 9.08 3.85
CA THR A 12 2.62 8.08 3.34
C THR A 12 2.47 6.73 4.01
N ARG A 13 2.27 6.66 5.33
CA ARG A 13 2.12 5.38 6.05
C ARG A 13 0.80 4.70 5.72
N TYR A 14 -0.29 5.46 5.74
CA TYR A 14 -1.62 4.93 5.43
C TYR A 14 -1.67 4.44 3.98
N PHE A 15 -1.22 5.26 3.04
CA PHE A 15 -1.16 4.90 1.62
C PHE A 15 -0.27 3.68 1.38
N SER A 16 0.93 3.62 2.00
CA SER A 16 1.86 2.50 1.86
C SER A 16 1.24 1.18 2.31
N LEU A 17 0.60 1.16 3.49
CA LEU A 17 -0.04 -0.06 4.01
C LEU A 17 -1.27 -0.48 3.18
N ALA A 18 -2.14 0.46 2.83
CA ALA A 18 -3.34 0.19 2.04
C ALA A 18 -2.99 -0.29 0.63
N SER A 19 -2.03 0.38 -0.03
CA SER A 19 -1.58 -0.01 -1.38
C SER A 19 -0.86 -1.35 -1.38
N LEU A 20 -0.01 -1.63 -0.36
CA LEU A 20 0.67 -2.93 -0.23
C LEU A 20 -0.35 -4.05 -0.05
N ALA A 21 -1.33 -3.87 0.84
CA ALA A 21 -2.40 -4.83 1.05
C ALA A 21 -3.21 -5.07 -0.25
N GLY A 22 -3.54 -4.00 -0.98
CA GLY A 22 -4.23 -4.07 -2.28
C GLY A 22 -3.41 -4.84 -3.33
N VAL A 23 -2.12 -4.54 -3.46
CA VAL A 23 -1.21 -5.24 -4.39
C VAL A 23 -1.11 -6.72 -4.04
N LEU A 24 -0.95 -7.07 -2.76
CA LEU A 24 -0.87 -8.46 -2.32
C LEU A 24 -2.18 -9.21 -2.59
N LEU A 25 -3.33 -8.60 -2.34
CA LEU A 25 -4.64 -9.20 -2.58
C LEU A 25 -4.88 -9.45 -4.07
N VAL A 26 -4.58 -8.46 -4.93
CA VAL A 26 -4.70 -8.59 -6.39
C VAL A 26 -3.76 -9.67 -6.91
N THR A 27 -2.50 -9.69 -6.45
CA THR A 27 -1.51 -10.71 -6.85
C THR A 27 -1.97 -12.11 -6.47
N ALA A 28 -2.43 -12.31 -5.24
CA ALA A 28 -2.93 -13.60 -4.76
C ALA A 28 -4.19 -14.04 -5.54
N SER A 29 -5.12 -13.13 -5.80
CA SER A 29 -6.33 -13.41 -6.58
C SER A 29 -6.01 -13.80 -8.03
N LEU A 30 -5.14 -13.04 -8.70
CA LEU A 30 -4.69 -13.33 -10.07
C LEU A 30 -3.97 -14.68 -10.14
N PHE A 31 -3.06 -14.95 -9.21
CA PHE A 31 -2.34 -16.22 -9.18
C PHE A 31 -3.29 -17.39 -8.98
N TRP A 32 -4.23 -17.28 -8.05
CA TRP A 32 -5.19 -18.36 -7.77
C TRP A 32 -6.15 -18.61 -8.95
N THR A 33 -6.66 -17.54 -9.56
CA THR A 33 -7.54 -17.64 -10.74
C THR A 33 -6.80 -18.22 -11.93
N PHE A 34 -5.58 -17.76 -12.21
CA PHE A 34 -4.74 -18.27 -13.29
C PHE A 34 -4.43 -19.76 -13.10
N ARG A 35 -4.05 -20.15 -11.88
CA ARG A 35 -3.80 -21.57 -11.53
C ARG A 35 -5.04 -22.43 -11.76
N ALA A 36 -6.19 -22.02 -11.21
CA ALA A 36 -7.43 -22.81 -11.32
C ALA A 36 -7.90 -22.95 -12.78
N LEU A 37 -7.77 -21.90 -13.59
CA LEU A 37 -8.15 -21.92 -15.00
C LEU A 37 -7.22 -22.83 -15.80
N THR A 38 -5.93 -22.72 -15.58
CA THR A 38 -4.91 -23.47 -16.32
C THR A 38 -4.94 -24.97 -16.00
N GLU A 39 -5.10 -25.34 -14.72
CA GLU A 39 -5.18 -26.76 -14.33
C GLU A 39 -6.39 -27.46 -15.00
N ARG A 40 -7.55 -26.85 -15.02
CA ARG A 40 -8.76 -27.43 -15.63
C ARG A 40 -8.61 -27.61 -17.14
N HIS A 41 -8.20 -26.57 -17.85
CA HIS A 41 -8.05 -26.62 -19.31
C HIS A 41 -7.05 -27.64 -19.79
N LEU A 42 -5.96 -27.81 -19.07
CA LEU A 42 -4.94 -28.79 -19.44
C LEU A 42 -5.37 -30.21 -19.24
N LEU A 43 -5.98 -30.50 -18.09
CA LEU A 43 -6.48 -31.84 -17.81
C LEU A 43 -7.47 -32.28 -18.89
N ASP A 44 -8.39 -31.39 -19.28
CA ASP A 44 -9.36 -31.65 -20.33
C ASP A 44 -8.69 -31.83 -21.70
N GLN A 45 -7.76 -30.97 -22.05
CA GLN A 45 -7.06 -31.04 -23.35
C GLN A 45 -6.20 -32.27 -23.45
N GLN A 46 -5.44 -32.59 -22.40
CA GLN A 46 -4.58 -33.78 -22.38
C GLN A 46 -5.40 -35.07 -22.38
N SER A 47 -6.50 -35.10 -21.63
CA SER A 47 -7.42 -36.24 -21.63
C SER A 47 -8.00 -36.50 -23.02
N ARG A 48 -8.43 -35.45 -23.71
CA ARG A 48 -8.96 -35.55 -25.10
C ARG A 48 -7.86 -36.00 -26.05
N SER A 49 -6.69 -35.38 -26.03
CA SER A 49 -5.56 -35.72 -26.89
C SER A 49 -5.12 -37.17 -26.69
N ASN A 50 -5.01 -37.61 -25.41
CA ASN A 50 -4.64 -38.99 -25.10
C ASN A 50 -5.73 -39.99 -25.55
N ALA A 51 -7.01 -39.63 -25.41
CA ALA A 51 -8.11 -40.46 -25.89
C ALA A 51 -8.15 -40.59 -27.42
N GLU A 52 -7.87 -39.52 -28.18
CA GLU A 52 -7.72 -39.52 -29.63
C GLU A 52 -6.55 -40.39 -30.07
N LEU A 53 -5.40 -40.24 -29.43
CA LEU A 53 -4.22 -41.06 -29.68
C LEU A 53 -4.48 -42.51 -29.36
N THR A 54 -5.16 -42.81 -28.25
CA THR A 54 -5.60 -44.17 -27.89
C THR A 54 -6.52 -44.76 -28.91
N ARG A 55 -7.50 -44.00 -29.42
CA ARG A 55 -8.43 -44.43 -30.46
C ARG A 55 -7.72 -44.71 -31.78
N ALA A 56 -6.81 -43.84 -32.20
CA ALA A 56 -6.02 -44.04 -33.42
C ALA A 56 -5.15 -45.31 -33.31
N PHE A 57 -4.50 -45.46 -32.14
CA PHE A 57 -3.71 -46.64 -31.84
C PHE A 57 -4.54 -47.94 -31.86
N ALA A 58 -5.67 -47.92 -31.12
CA ALA A 58 -6.58 -49.08 -31.06
C ALA A 58 -7.09 -49.48 -32.46
N ASN A 59 -7.53 -48.51 -33.27
CA ASN A 59 -7.98 -48.75 -34.63
C ASN A 59 -6.91 -49.41 -35.52
N SER A 60 -5.63 -49.09 -35.30
CA SER A 60 -4.50 -49.67 -36.04
C SER A 60 -4.20 -51.12 -35.72
N VAL A 61 -4.70 -51.58 -34.57
CA VAL A 61 -4.47 -52.94 -34.06
C VAL A 61 -5.76 -53.81 -34.18
N TRP A 62 -6.92 -53.18 -33.96
CA TRP A 62 -8.19 -53.88 -33.79
C TRP A 62 -8.60 -54.78 -34.93
N GLY A 63 -8.47 -54.33 -36.16
CA GLY A 63 -8.89 -55.11 -37.33
C GLY A 63 -8.31 -56.52 -37.39
N ARG A 64 -7.08 -56.70 -36.89
CA ARG A 64 -6.36 -58.01 -36.91
C ARG A 64 -6.70 -58.86 -35.68
N TYR A 65 -6.92 -58.26 -34.51
CA TYR A 65 -6.97 -59.01 -33.24
C TYR A 65 -8.36 -59.06 -32.60
N ARG A 66 -9.40 -58.46 -33.23
CA ARG A 66 -10.76 -58.41 -32.67
C ARG A 66 -11.33 -59.80 -32.35
N VAL A 67 -11.08 -60.79 -33.23
CA VAL A 67 -11.61 -62.14 -33.03
C VAL A 67 -10.98 -62.78 -31.80
N PHE A 68 -9.68 -62.64 -31.62
CA PHE A 68 -8.98 -63.11 -30.43
C PHE A 68 -9.58 -62.49 -29.15
N VAL A 69 -9.80 -61.16 -29.08
CA VAL A 69 -10.39 -60.50 -27.94
C VAL A 69 -11.84 -60.94 -27.69
N ALA A 70 -12.67 -61.05 -28.75
CA ALA A 70 -14.05 -61.48 -28.61
C ALA A 70 -14.19 -62.93 -28.12
N THR A 71 -13.30 -63.84 -28.56
CA THR A 71 -13.32 -65.24 -28.16
C THR A 71 -12.59 -65.53 -26.85
N SER A 72 -12.07 -64.51 -26.20
CA SER A 72 -11.30 -64.65 -24.92
C SER A 72 -12.19 -64.78 -23.68
N THR A 73 -13.48 -64.53 -23.80
CA THR A 73 -14.43 -64.63 -22.67
C THR A 73 -14.50 -66.06 -22.11
N GLY A 74 -14.27 -66.16 -20.79
CA GLY A 74 -14.28 -67.48 -20.08
C GLY A 74 -12.99 -68.28 -20.20
N ARG A 75 -11.98 -67.81 -20.94
CA ARG A 75 -10.67 -68.48 -21.02
C ARG A 75 -9.85 -68.25 -19.75
N SER A 76 -9.12 -69.25 -19.36
CA SER A 76 -8.16 -69.16 -18.23
C SER A 76 -6.94 -68.28 -18.61
N ARG A 77 -6.21 -67.76 -17.60
CA ARG A 77 -4.95 -67.03 -17.83
C ARG A 77 -3.93 -67.91 -18.59
N GLY A 78 -3.87 -69.23 -18.29
CA GLY A 78 -2.96 -70.15 -18.98
C GLY A 78 -3.27 -70.23 -20.45
N ASP A 79 -4.56 -70.39 -20.81
CA ASP A 79 -4.99 -70.46 -22.21
C ASP A 79 -4.73 -69.17 -22.99
N LEU A 80 -4.85 -68.02 -22.34
CA LEU A 80 -4.51 -66.72 -22.95
C LEU A 80 -3.02 -66.60 -23.22
N LEU A 81 -2.15 -66.97 -22.26
CA LEU A 81 -0.71 -66.86 -22.38
C LEU A 81 -0.09 -67.79 -23.41
N THR A 82 -0.73 -68.92 -23.72
CA THR A 82 -0.25 -69.88 -24.69
C THR A 82 -0.77 -69.65 -26.12
N ASP A 83 -1.65 -68.66 -26.31
CA ASP A 83 -2.25 -68.35 -27.63
C ASP A 83 -1.24 -67.62 -28.53
N ALA A 84 -1.01 -68.12 -29.74
CA ALA A 84 -0.12 -67.53 -30.72
C ALA A 84 -0.54 -66.07 -31.09
N ALA A 85 -1.85 -65.80 -31.10
CA ALA A 85 -2.38 -64.45 -31.38
C ALA A 85 -1.95 -63.44 -30.32
N LEU A 86 -1.74 -63.83 -29.07
CA LEU A 86 -1.22 -62.96 -28.01
C LEU A 86 0.23 -62.55 -28.29
N ALA A 87 1.07 -63.46 -28.74
CA ALA A 87 2.48 -63.20 -29.07
C ALA A 87 2.58 -62.22 -30.25
N ASP A 88 1.78 -62.40 -31.29
CA ASP A 88 1.71 -61.51 -32.45
C ASP A 88 1.18 -60.11 -32.04
N LEU A 89 0.11 -60.05 -31.24
CA LEU A 89 -0.44 -58.80 -30.71
C LEU A 89 0.62 -58.05 -29.87
N ARG A 90 1.37 -58.77 -29.05
CA ARG A 90 2.44 -58.16 -28.26
C ARG A 90 3.52 -57.50 -29.12
N ALA A 91 3.99 -58.23 -30.16
CA ALA A 91 5.02 -57.72 -31.07
C ALA A 91 4.53 -56.48 -31.84
N ASP A 92 3.28 -56.48 -32.31
CA ASP A 92 2.66 -55.37 -33.05
C ASP A 92 2.45 -54.16 -32.16
N VAL A 93 1.90 -54.35 -30.96
CA VAL A 93 1.70 -53.28 -29.98
C VAL A 93 3.02 -52.65 -29.58
N LEU A 94 4.04 -53.42 -29.18
CA LEU A 94 5.33 -52.86 -28.76
C LEU A 94 6.03 -52.12 -29.91
N THR A 95 5.89 -52.60 -31.16
CA THR A 95 6.46 -51.89 -32.31
C THR A 95 5.78 -50.55 -32.54
N LYS A 96 4.48 -50.46 -32.39
CA LYS A 96 3.69 -49.24 -32.58
C LYS A 96 3.80 -48.25 -31.41
N MET A 97 4.17 -48.72 -30.20
CA MET A 97 4.38 -47.85 -29.04
C MET A 97 5.70 -47.08 -29.11
N ARG A 98 6.71 -47.59 -29.84
CA ARG A 98 8.03 -46.95 -29.93
C ARG A 98 7.93 -45.52 -30.43
N GLY A 99 8.52 -44.61 -29.68
CA GLY A 99 8.52 -43.16 -29.99
C GLY A 99 7.21 -42.41 -29.63
N LEU A 100 6.26 -43.09 -29.00
CA LEU A 100 5.08 -42.50 -28.41
C LEU A 100 5.28 -42.35 -26.89
N SER A 101 4.63 -41.34 -26.28
CA SER A 101 4.65 -41.16 -24.82
C SER A 101 3.78 -42.17 -24.06
N ILE A 102 3.59 -43.37 -24.64
CA ILE A 102 2.78 -44.44 -24.08
C ILE A 102 3.64 -45.32 -23.19
N ALA A 103 3.29 -45.40 -21.90
CA ALA A 103 4.01 -46.20 -20.92
C ALA A 103 3.47 -47.63 -20.77
N LYS A 104 2.16 -47.81 -20.95
CA LYS A 104 1.52 -49.14 -20.82
C LYS A 104 0.24 -49.18 -21.66
N VAL A 105 -0.05 -50.34 -22.22
CA VAL A 105 -1.33 -50.64 -22.94
C VAL A 105 -1.94 -51.87 -22.35
N LYS A 106 -3.25 -51.85 -22.10
CA LYS A 106 -4.09 -52.97 -21.75
C LYS A 106 -5.30 -53.04 -22.68
N ILE A 107 -5.75 -54.26 -22.97
CA ILE A 107 -6.95 -54.53 -23.76
C ILE A 107 -7.87 -55.41 -22.93
N TYR A 108 -9.10 -55.00 -22.83
CA TYR A 108 -10.13 -55.74 -22.10
C TYR A 108 -11.20 -56.26 -23.04
N ASN A 109 -11.69 -57.46 -22.77
CA ASN A 109 -12.92 -57.96 -23.39
C ASN A 109 -14.14 -57.37 -22.67
N LEU A 110 -15.33 -57.61 -23.17
CA LEU A 110 -16.57 -57.03 -22.60
C LEU A 110 -16.94 -57.59 -21.21
N ALA A 111 -16.32 -58.68 -20.77
CA ALA A 111 -16.48 -59.20 -19.41
C ALA A 111 -15.57 -58.50 -18.40
N GLY A 112 -14.63 -57.65 -18.85
CA GLY A 112 -13.68 -56.94 -17.98
C GLY A 112 -12.37 -57.71 -17.75
N THR A 113 -12.18 -58.85 -18.44
CA THR A 113 -10.91 -59.60 -18.35
C THR A 113 -9.82 -58.93 -19.15
N THR A 114 -8.64 -58.74 -18.55
CA THR A 114 -7.42 -58.26 -19.23
C THR A 114 -6.94 -59.30 -20.22
N VAL A 115 -7.23 -59.13 -21.48
CA VAL A 115 -6.83 -60.08 -22.55
C VAL A 115 -5.40 -59.84 -22.98
N PHE A 116 -4.98 -58.59 -22.94
CA PHE A 116 -3.61 -58.18 -23.24
C PHE A 116 -3.15 -57.10 -22.26
N SER A 117 -1.87 -57.20 -21.85
CA SER A 117 -1.14 -56.13 -21.19
C SER A 117 0.32 -56.15 -21.64
N THR A 118 0.91 -54.96 -21.80
CA THR A 118 2.37 -54.86 -21.98
C THR A 118 3.14 -55.43 -20.78
N ASP A 119 2.53 -55.43 -19.60
CA ASP A 119 2.95 -56.15 -18.41
C ASP A 119 2.22 -57.53 -18.36
N ALA A 120 2.91 -58.59 -18.72
CA ALA A 120 2.30 -59.92 -18.81
C ALA A 120 1.76 -60.46 -17.48
N SER A 121 2.19 -59.94 -16.33
CA SER A 121 1.67 -60.34 -15.02
C SER A 121 0.18 -60.02 -14.85
N GLN A 122 -0.32 -59.02 -15.56
CA GLN A 122 -1.65 -58.49 -15.44
C GLN A 122 -2.67 -59.16 -16.42
N ILE A 123 -2.22 -60.03 -17.30
CA ILE A 123 -3.10 -60.76 -18.16
C ILE A 123 -3.94 -61.75 -17.34
N GLY A 124 -5.24 -61.77 -17.61
CA GLY A 124 -6.21 -62.55 -16.85
C GLY A 124 -6.81 -61.85 -15.63
N GLU A 125 -6.35 -60.62 -15.26
CA GLU A 125 -6.96 -59.84 -14.19
C GLU A 125 -8.36 -59.42 -14.55
N ASP A 126 -9.28 -59.49 -13.57
CA ASP A 126 -10.65 -58.97 -13.70
C ASP A 126 -10.68 -57.45 -13.32
N LYS A 127 -11.15 -56.63 -14.24
CA LYS A 127 -11.37 -55.20 -14.11
C LYS A 127 -12.83 -54.80 -14.31
N SER A 128 -13.79 -55.71 -14.24
CA SER A 128 -15.22 -55.48 -14.41
C SER A 128 -15.78 -54.43 -13.45
N GLY A 129 -15.19 -54.30 -12.25
CA GLY A 129 -15.56 -53.30 -11.25
C GLY A 129 -14.85 -51.93 -11.40
N ASN A 130 -13.94 -51.75 -12.36
CA ASN A 130 -13.26 -50.52 -12.59
C ASN A 130 -14.15 -49.48 -13.28
N GLN A 131 -14.29 -48.26 -12.69
CA GLN A 131 -15.21 -47.24 -13.20
C GLN A 131 -14.83 -46.80 -14.65
N GLY A 132 -13.56 -46.59 -14.96
CA GLY A 132 -13.14 -46.22 -16.32
C GLY A 132 -13.45 -47.29 -17.34
N PHE A 133 -13.35 -48.59 -16.99
CA PHE A 133 -13.78 -49.70 -17.84
C PHE A 133 -15.29 -49.70 -18.01
N ILE A 134 -16.07 -49.50 -16.96
CA ILE A 134 -17.54 -49.46 -16.99
C ILE A 134 -18.02 -48.35 -17.93
N ASP A 135 -17.47 -47.16 -17.80
CA ASP A 135 -17.80 -46.00 -18.62
C ASP A 135 -17.46 -46.25 -20.11
N ALA A 136 -16.28 -46.82 -20.36
CA ALA A 136 -15.85 -47.15 -21.74
C ALA A 136 -16.70 -48.25 -22.34
N ARG A 137 -17.04 -49.31 -21.59
CA ARG A 137 -17.97 -50.37 -22.06
C ARG A 137 -19.37 -49.83 -22.43
N ALA A 138 -19.82 -48.77 -21.72
CA ALA A 138 -21.05 -48.06 -22.01
C ALA A 138 -20.94 -47.15 -23.25
N GLY A 139 -19.75 -47.00 -23.83
CA GLY A 139 -19.47 -46.20 -25.01
C GLY A 139 -18.90 -44.81 -24.77
N GLY A 140 -18.69 -44.44 -23.50
CA GLY A 140 -18.00 -43.23 -23.11
C GLY A 140 -16.46 -43.32 -23.23
N VAL A 141 -15.80 -42.22 -23.02
CA VAL A 141 -14.34 -42.15 -22.85
C VAL A 141 -14.05 -41.65 -21.46
N ALA A 142 -13.27 -42.40 -20.67
CA ALA A 142 -12.85 -42.00 -19.34
C ALA A 142 -11.33 -41.80 -19.31
N SER A 143 -10.89 -40.71 -18.70
CA SER A 143 -9.45 -40.45 -18.49
C SER A 143 -9.22 -39.98 -17.07
N GLN A 144 -8.15 -40.52 -16.46
CA GLN A 144 -7.77 -40.19 -15.08
C GLN A 144 -6.28 -39.99 -14.98
N ILE A 145 -5.87 -38.88 -14.34
CA ILE A 145 -4.46 -38.68 -13.98
C ILE A 145 -4.16 -39.40 -12.66
N THR A 146 -3.09 -40.15 -12.64
CA THR A 146 -2.62 -40.88 -11.47
C THR A 146 -1.11 -40.69 -11.31
N TYR A 147 -0.69 -40.27 -10.12
CA TYR A 147 0.73 -40.27 -9.75
C TYR A 147 1.13 -41.65 -9.30
N ARG A 148 2.28 -42.16 -9.78
CA ARG A 148 2.84 -43.44 -9.42
C ARG A 148 4.30 -43.27 -9.00
N GLU A 149 4.62 -43.68 -7.78
CA GLU A 149 6.00 -43.73 -7.30
C GLU A 149 6.81 -44.77 -8.09
N LEU A 150 6.20 -45.95 -8.34
CA LEU A 150 6.72 -47.05 -9.13
C LEU A 150 5.66 -47.47 -10.14
N PHE A 151 6.06 -47.62 -11.39
CA PHE A 151 5.17 -48.09 -12.45
C PHE A 151 5.92 -48.97 -13.46
N ASP A 152 5.43 -50.18 -13.67
CA ASP A 152 5.96 -51.10 -14.65
C ASP A 152 5.51 -50.70 -16.05
N SER A 153 6.40 -50.04 -16.80
CA SER A 153 6.19 -49.70 -18.20
C SER A 153 6.72 -50.80 -19.12
N PHE A 154 6.45 -50.72 -20.41
CA PHE A 154 6.94 -51.67 -21.39
C PHE A 154 8.49 -51.59 -21.59
N GLU A 155 9.12 -50.47 -21.22
CA GLU A 155 10.57 -50.24 -21.28
C GLU A 155 11.27 -50.51 -19.95
N GLY A 156 10.52 -50.92 -18.91
CA GLY A 156 11.03 -51.19 -17.57
C GLY A 156 10.32 -50.35 -16.50
N VAL A 157 10.85 -50.39 -15.27
CA VAL A 157 10.26 -49.68 -14.16
C VAL A 157 10.56 -48.16 -14.27
N ILE A 158 9.55 -47.36 -14.28
CA ILE A 158 9.66 -45.89 -14.23
C ILE A 158 9.22 -45.39 -12.86
N ASN A 159 9.93 -44.37 -12.34
CA ASN A 159 9.71 -43.86 -11.00
C ASN A 159 9.19 -42.44 -11.02
N ASN A 160 8.32 -42.10 -10.06
CA ASN A 160 7.81 -40.72 -9.81
C ASN A 160 7.22 -40.09 -11.06
N ARG A 161 6.22 -40.75 -11.66
CA ARG A 161 5.58 -40.32 -12.91
C ARG A 161 4.13 -39.97 -12.72
N ASN A 162 3.74 -38.92 -13.43
CA ASN A 162 2.31 -38.56 -13.62
C ASN A 162 1.84 -39.22 -14.91
N LEU A 163 0.90 -40.14 -14.79
CA LEU A 163 0.36 -40.90 -15.89
C LEU A 163 -1.09 -40.56 -16.13
N ILE A 164 -1.49 -40.41 -17.39
CA ILE A 164 -2.91 -40.36 -17.77
C ILE A 164 -3.30 -41.76 -18.22
N ALA A 165 -4.21 -42.37 -17.48
CA ALA A 165 -4.89 -43.59 -17.90
C ALA A 165 -6.15 -43.20 -18.68
N SER A 166 -6.25 -43.58 -19.94
CA SER A 166 -7.44 -43.37 -20.79
C SER A 166 -8.07 -44.67 -21.18
N TYR A 167 -9.35 -44.81 -20.84
CA TYR A 167 -10.21 -45.93 -21.24
C TYR A 167 -11.03 -45.53 -22.47
N VAL A 168 -10.81 -46.22 -23.58
CA VAL A 168 -11.42 -45.90 -24.86
C VAL A 168 -12.19 -47.12 -25.41
N PRO A 169 -13.48 -46.99 -25.73
CA PRO A 169 -14.26 -48.04 -26.34
C PRO A 169 -13.82 -48.25 -27.79
N ILE A 170 -13.71 -49.50 -28.20
CA ILE A 170 -13.34 -49.90 -29.55
C ILE A 170 -14.59 -50.44 -30.26
N ARG A 171 -14.78 -49.97 -31.49
CA ARG A 171 -15.90 -50.31 -32.36
C ARG A 171 -15.39 -50.44 -33.79
N ILE A 172 -16.06 -51.21 -34.64
CA ILE A 172 -15.74 -51.27 -36.08
C ILE A 172 -16.08 -49.97 -36.79
N SER A 173 -17.22 -49.40 -36.42
CA SER A 173 -17.68 -48.11 -36.95
C SER A 173 -18.29 -47.28 -35.81
N ALA A 174 -18.57 -46.02 -36.08
CA ALA A 174 -19.11 -45.09 -35.06
C ALA A 174 -20.41 -45.59 -34.43
N ASP A 175 -21.26 -46.22 -35.21
CA ASP A 175 -22.59 -46.72 -34.80
C ASP A 175 -22.58 -48.19 -34.37
N ALA A 176 -21.45 -48.88 -34.48
CA ALA A 176 -21.35 -50.28 -34.09
C ALA A 176 -21.30 -50.43 -32.56
N PRO A 177 -21.75 -51.57 -32.00
CA PRO A 177 -21.60 -51.85 -30.58
C PRO A 177 -20.10 -51.88 -30.17
N VAL A 178 -19.85 -51.62 -28.88
CA VAL A 178 -18.52 -51.75 -28.32
C VAL A 178 -18.11 -53.21 -28.36
N GLU A 179 -16.89 -53.50 -28.82
CA GLU A 179 -16.36 -54.87 -28.96
C GLU A 179 -15.24 -55.15 -27.95
N GLY A 180 -14.65 -54.08 -27.36
CA GLY A 180 -13.60 -54.18 -26.37
C GLY A 180 -13.24 -52.81 -25.82
N VAL A 181 -12.37 -52.74 -24.81
CA VAL A 181 -11.92 -51.49 -24.22
C VAL A 181 -10.39 -51.48 -24.21
N PHE A 182 -9.82 -50.40 -24.70
CA PHE A 182 -8.39 -50.12 -24.56
C PHE A 182 -8.16 -49.19 -23.36
N GLU A 183 -7.17 -49.54 -22.56
CA GLU A 183 -6.61 -48.67 -21.54
C GLU A 183 -5.18 -48.35 -21.93
N VAL A 184 -4.89 -47.07 -22.07
CA VAL A 184 -3.54 -46.58 -22.40
C VAL A 184 -3.05 -45.61 -21.33
N TYR A 185 -1.88 -45.88 -20.85
CA TYR A 185 -1.16 -45.00 -19.92
C TYR A 185 -0.16 -44.16 -20.70
N ALA A 186 -0.31 -42.85 -20.67
CA ALA A 186 0.66 -41.93 -21.23
C ALA A 186 1.39 -41.17 -20.12
N ASP A 187 2.72 -41.02 -20.26
CA ASP A 187 3.55 -40.23 -19.34
C ASP A 187 3.43 -38.75 -19.68
N VAL A 188 2.91 -37.97 -18.74
CA VAL A 188 2.67 -36.52 -18.87
C VAL A 188 3.55 -35.71 -17.91
N THR A 189 4.50 -36.35 -17.27
CA THR A 189 5.38 -35.76 -16.25
C THR A 189 6.10 -34.51 -16.78
N GLU A 190 6.80 -34.69 -17.93
CA GLU A 190 7.58 -33.61 -18.53
C GLU A 190 6.69 -32.43 -18.94
N LEU A 191 5.48 -32.70 -19.42
CA LEU A 191 4.52 -31.68 -19.80
C LEU A 191 4.06 -30.88 -18.58
N LEU A 192 3.70 -31.56 -17.49
CA LEU A 192 3.30 -30.91 -16.24
C LEU A 192 4.43 -30.09 -15.65
N GLU A 193 5.66 -30.58 -15.66
CA GLU A 193 6.84 -29.84 -15.18
C GLU A 193 7.12 -28.59 -16.02
N LYS A 194 7.04 -28.68 -17.35
CA LYS A 194 7.22 -27.52 -18.23
C LYS A 194 6.19 -26.45 -17.92
N GLN A 195 4.97 -26.87 -17.65
CA GLN A 195 3.90 -25.95 -17.31
C GLN A 195 4.08 -25.32 -15.94
N HIS A 196 4.44 -26.09 -14.91
CA HIS A 196 4.75 -25.52 -13.62
C HIS A 196 5.85 -24.46 -13.71
N ARG A 197 6.90 -24.72 -14.49
CA ARG A 197 7.95 -23.71 -14.75
C ARG A 197 7.41 -22.46 -15.42
N ALA A 198 6.57 -22.60 -16.45
CA ALA A 198 5.95 -21.46 -17.13
C ALA A 198 5.04 -20.65 -16.18
N GLN A 199 4.27 -21.31 -15.31
CA GLN A 199 3.45 -20.65 -14.30
C GLN A 199 4.30 -19.80 -13.34
N TRP A 200 5.42 -20.35 -12.84
CA TRP A 200 6.33 -19.60 -11.97
C TRP A 200 7.00 -18.42 -12.68
N GLN A 201 7.34 -18.54 -13.96
CA GLN A 201 7.88 -17.44 -14.75
C GLN A 201 6.86 -16.30 -14.88
N VAL A 202 5.60 -16.61 -15.22
CA VAL A 202 4.54 -15.62 -15.29
C VAL A 202 4.30 -14.94 -13.94
N ALA A 203 4.26 -15.73 -12.85
CA ALA A 203 4.09 -15.19 -11.50
C ALA A 203 5.24 -14.23 -11.13
N ALA A 204 6.48 -14.58 -11.46
CA ALA A 204 7.65 -13.73 -11.23
C ALA A 204 7.57 -12.40 -12.00
N VAL A 205 7.19 -12.44 -13.28
CA VAL A 205 7.03 -11.24 -14.12
C VAL A 205 5.95 -10.32 -13.54
N VAL A 206 4.79 -10.88 -13.17
CA VAL A 206 3.69 -10.10 -12.57
C VAL A 206 4.14 -9.45 -11.25
N LEU A 207 4.86 -10.18 -10.41
CA LEU A 207 5.37 -9.67 -9.13
C LEU A 207 6.37 -8.52 -9.33
N VAL A 208 7.26 -8.63 -10.32
CA VAL A 208 8.21 -7.55 -10.67
C VAL A 208 7.47 -6.32 -11.18
N LEU A 209 6.49 -6.47 -12.07
CA LEU A 209 5.71 -5.35 -12.61
C LEU A 209 4.93 -4.63 -11.49
N LEU A 210 4.24 -5.37 -10.64
CA LEU A 210 3.48 -4.80 -9.53
C LEU A 210 4.40 -4.16 -8.49
N GLY A 211 5.56 -4.77 -8.20
CA GLY A 211 6.58 -4.19 -7.33
C GLY A 211 7.13 -2.87 -7.86
N THR A 212 7.39 -2.80 -9.17
CA THR A 212 7.84 -1.58 -9.84
C THR A 212 6.77 -0.47 -9.78
N LEU A 213 5.53 -0.82 -10.08
CA LEU A 213 4.40 0.11 -9.97
C LEU A 213 4.23 0.63 -8.54
N TYR A 214 4.29 -0.26 -7.55
CA TYR A 214 4.22 0.12 -6.14
C TYR A 214 5.37 1.05 -5.73
N GLY A 215 6.60 0.75 -6.16
CA GLY A 215 7.77 1.61 -5.93
C GLY A 215 7.59 3.01 -6.54
N PHE A 216 7.10 3.09 -7.78
CA PHE A 216 6.80 4.36 -8.44
C PHE A 216 5.74 5.17 -7.66
N LEU A 217 4.64 4.54 -7.27
CA LEU A 217 3.59 5.20 -6.48
C LEU A 217 4.11 5.71 -5.13
N LEU A 218 4.97 4.95 -4.46
CA LEU A 218 5.62 5.40 -3.22
C LEU A 218 6.47 6.66 -3.43
N ILE A 219 7.21 6.75 -4.53
CA ILE A 219 8.01 7.93 -4.87
C ILE A 219 7.10 9.15 -5.07
N VAL A 220 6.01 8.98 -5.82
CA VAL A 220 5.02 10.06 -6.07
C VAL A 220 4.40 10.56 -4.77
N VAL A 221 3.94 9.65 -3.91
CA VAL A 221 3.32 10.02 -2.63
C VAL A 221 4.32 10.73 -1.70
N ARG A 222 5.57 10.22 -1.61
CA ARG A 222 6.61 10.88 -0.82
C ARG A 222 6.96 12.28 -1.33
N LYS A 223 6.94 12.47 -2.65
CA LYS A 223 7.15 13.79 -3.25
C LYS A 223 5.99 14.74 -2.91
N ALA A 224 4.75 14.26 -3.01
CA ALA A 224 3.56 15.03 -2.65
C ALA A 224 3.57 15.44 -1.16
N ASP A 225 3.89 14.52 -0.24
CA ASP A 225 4.01 14.81 1.20
C ASP A 225 5.04 15.94 1.48
N ARG A 226 6.18 15.91 0.79
CA ARG A 226 7.22 16.96 0.95
C ARG A 226 6.73 18.31 0.46
N ILE A 227 6.02 18.36 -0.66
CA ILE A 227 5.48 19.61 -1.22
C ILE A 227 4.42 20.19 -0.28
N ILE A 228 3.50 19.37 0.22
CA ILE A 228 2.45 19.78 1.17
C ILE A 228 3.08 20.33 2.45
N ALA A 229 4.04 19.61 3.04
CA ALA A 229 4.73 20.06 4.25
C ALA A 229 5.49 21.39 4.07
N ALA A 230 6.12 21.59 2.89
CA ALA A 230 6.79 22.86 2.58
C ALA A 230 5.80 24.02 2.43
N GLN A 231 4.65 23.79 1.77
CA GLN A 231 3.59 24.80 1.64
C GLN A 231 2.95 25.17 2.99
N GLU A 232 2.71 24.19 3.85
CA GLU A 232 2.17 24.44 5.20
C GLU A 232 3.15 25.27 6.05
N ALA A 233 4.46 24.96 5.98
CA ALA A 233 5.48 25.73 6.68
C ALA A 233 5.57 27.18 6.15
N GLU A 234 5.51 27.37 4.84
CA GLU A 234 5.52 28.70 4.22
C GLU A 234 4.28 29.54 4.61
N ARG A 235 3.09 28.90 4.59
CA ARG A 235 1.84 29.56 5.05
C ARG A 235 1.93 29.96 6.50
N ALA A 236 2.37 29.07 7.40
CA ALA A 236 2.51 29.38 8.81
C ALA A 236 3.49 30.55 9.06
N ALA A 237 4.61 30.61 8.31
CA ALA A 237 5.54 31.72 8.39
C ALA A 237 4.93 33.04 7.90
N LYS A 238 4.17 33.02 6.80
CA LYS A 238 3.46 34.20 6.29
C LYS A 238 2.36 34.68 7.27
N ASP A 239 1.58 33.77 7.82
CA ASP A 239 0.53 34.11 8.79
C ASP A 239 1.15 34.75 10.05
N GLU A 240 2.27 34.26 10.55
CA GLU A 240 2.99 34.85 11.68
C GLU A 240 3.54 36.25 11.32
N GLN A 241 4.08 36.39 10.10
CA GLN A 241 4.56 37.71 9.63
C GLN A 241 3.41 38.73 9.52
N VAL A 242 2.28 38.33 8.94
CA VAL A 242 1.08 39.16 8.83
C VAL A 242 0.57 39.53 10.23
N ARG A 243 0.52 38.59 11.14
CA ARG A 243 0.12 38.83 12.53
C ARG A 243 1.07 39.81 13.22
N HIS A 244 2.39 39.61 13.05
CA HIS A 244 3.37 40.52 13.62
C HIS A 244 3.21 41.96 13.08
N GLN A 245 3.02 42.10 11.76
CA GLN A 245 2.78 43.42 11.14
C GLN A 245 1.46 44.06 11.58
N ALA A 246 0.42 43.26 11.82
CA ALA A 246 -0.87 43.77 12.29
C ALA A 246 -0.83 44.29 13.74
N TYR A 247 0.05 43.74 14.58
CA TYR A 247 0.10 44.01 16.00
C TYR A 247 1.33 44.80 16.49
N HIS A 248 2.32 45.04 15.62
CA HIS A 248 3.55 45.76 15.98
C HIS A 248 3.77 47.01 15.13
N ASP A 249 4.39 48.03 15.72
CA ASP A 249 4.84 49.22 15.03
C ASP A 249 6.16 48.95 14.28
N ALA A 250 6.18 49.28 12.99
CA ALA A 250 7.32 48.96 12.11
C ALA A 250 8.61 49.72 12.44
N LEU A 251 8.52 50.89 13.12
CA LEU A 251 9.69 51.72 13.47
C LEU A 251 10.37 51.23 14.73
N THR A 252 9.60 51.00 15.80
CA THR A 252 10.11 50.69 17.14
C THR A 252 10.06 49.23 17.51
N GLY A 253 9.30 48.40 16.73
CA GLY A 253 9.05 47.00 17.06
C GLY A 253 8.11 46.79 18.25
N LEU A 254 7.68 47.87 18.92
CA LEU A 254 6.72 47.80 20.03
C LEU A 254 5.32 47.36 19.54
N PRO A 255 4.51 46.74 20.42
CA PRO A 255 3.08 46.55 20.16
C PRO A 255 2.39 47.86 19.76
N ASN A 256 1.52 47.78 18.77
CA ASN A 256 0.82 48.93 18.21
C ASN A 256 -0.54 49.17 18.88
N ARG A 257 -1.28 50.17 18.37
CA ARG A 257 -2.62 50.57 18.85
C ARG A 257 -3.64 49.40 18.78
N ALA A 258 -3.57 48.55 17.78
CA ALA A 258 -4.50 47.42 17.67
C ALA A 258 -4.31 46.43 18.80
N TYR A 259 -3.05 46.06 19.07
CA TYR A 259 -2.70 45.15 20.17
C TYR A 259 -2.95 45.80 21.56
N PHE A 260 -2.74 47.09 21.69
CA PHE A 260 -3.07 47.83 22.91
C PHE A 260 -4.54 47.68 23.33
N SER A 261 -5.47 47.83 22.38
CA SER A 261 -6.91 47.75 22.68
C SER A 261 -7.30 46.37 23.21
N GLU A 262 -6.76 45.32 22.63
CA GLU A 262 -6.97 43.94 23.07
C GLU A 262 -6.41 43.70 24.48
N ARG A 263 -5.17 44.11 24.72
CA ARG A 263 -4.47 43.92 26.00
C ARG A 263 -5.04 44.76 27.15
N LEU A 264 -5.55 45.97 26.84
CA LEU A 264 -6.18 46.80 27.86
C LEU A 264 -7.49 46.15 28.33
N SER A 265 -8.30 45.67 27.40
CA SER A 265 -9.57 45.01 27.74
C SER A 265 -9.35 43.78 28.61
N GLU A 266 -8.32 42.98 28.28
CA GLU A 266 -7.91 41.81 29.07
C GLU A 266 -7.40 42.22 30.48
N ALA A 267 -6.55 43.22 30.58
CA ALA A 267 -6.01 43.69 31.84
C ALA A 267 -7.08 44.22 32.80
N VAL A 268 -8.03 45.06 32.26
CA VAL A 268 -9.15 45.57 33.05
C VAL A 268 -10.07 44.45 33.51
N SER A 269 -10.38 43.46 32.61
CA SER A 269 -11.23 42.33 32.97
C SER A 269 -10.59 41.46 34.07
N LEU A 270 -9.28 41.26 34.04
CA LEU A 270 -8.52 40.52 35.07
C LEU A 270 -8.51 41.29 36.39
N ALA A 271 -8.28 42.60 36.34
CA ALA A 271 -8.30 43.48 37.51
C ALA A 271 -9.65 43.45 38.21
N ALA A 272 -10.75 43.57 37.44
CA ALA A 272 -12.11 43.51 37.97
C ALA A 272 -12.40 42.12 38.61
N ARG A 273 -11.94 41.04 38.01
CA ARG A 273 -12.18 39.67 38.54
C ARG A 273 -11.40 39.38 39.81
N HIS A 274 -10.18 39.90 39.92
CA HIS A 274 -9.30 39.62 41.04
C HIS A 274 -9.26 40.71 42.12
N GLY A 275 -9.97 41.80 41.90
CA GLY A 275 -10.09 42.88 42.89
C GLY A 275 -8.79 43.67 43.10
N HIS A 276 -7.96 43.82 42.06
CA HIS A 276 -6.74 44.62 42.09
C HIS A 276 -6.85 45.82 41.14
N ASN A 277 -5.96 46.80 41.33
CA ASN A 277 -5.93 47.99 40.45
C ASN A 277 -5.10 47.68 39.18
N CYS A 278 -5.53 48.28 38.03
CA CYS A 278 -4.78 48.30 36.79
C CYS A 278 -4.47 49.77 36.43
N GLY A 279 -3.22 50.06 36.11
CA GLY A 279 -2.79 51.42 35.71
C GLY A 279 -2.66 51.52 34.18
N LEU A 280 -3.05 52.68 33.67
CA LEU A 280 -2.88 53.10 32.29
C LEU A 280 -2.13 54.41 32.23
N MET A 281 -1.11 54.51 31.41
CA MET A 281 -0.34 55.71 31.16
C MET A 281 -0.35 56.07 29.70
N PHE A 282 -0.67 57.32 29.39
CA PHE A 282 -0.46 57.92 28.08
C PHE A 282 0.76 58.84 28.15
N ILE A 283 1.70 58.64 27.26
CA ILE A 283 2.98 59.33 27.23
C ILE A 283 3.09 60.06 25.88
N ASP A 284 3.32 61.35 25.93
CA ASP A 284 3.57 62.21 24.79
C ASP A 284 4.96 62.87 24.92
N LEU A 285 5.76 62.88 23.84
CA LEU A 285 7.10 63.42 23.85
C LEU A 285 7.06 64.91 23.59
N ASP A 286 7.48 65.67 24.59
CA ASP A 286 7.48 67.11 24.51
C ASP A 286 8.39 67.63 23.37
N ARG A 287 7.80 68.52 22.51
CA ARG A 287 8.53 69.19 21.43
C ARG A 287 9.15 68.23 20.36
N PHE A 288 8.72 66.97 20.24
CA PHE A 288 9.21 66.03 19.25
C PHE A 288 9.16 66.59 17.82
N LYS A 289 8.11 67.32 17.49
CA LYS A 289 7.98 67.96 16.17
C LYS A 289 9.16 68.88 15.86
N ILE A 290 9.70 69.62 16.84
CA ILE A 290 10.87 70.51 16.64
C ILE A 290 12.08 69.70 16.20
N VAL A 291 12.29 68.49 16.74
CA VAL A 291 13.38 67.61 16.33
C VAL A 291 13.24 67.22 14.87
N ASN A 292 12.04 66.81 14.44
CA ASN A 292 11.74 66.49 13.04
C ASN A 292 11.93 67.69 12.09
N ASP A 293 11.43 68.84 12.49
CA ASP A 293 11.49 70.09 11.70
C ASP A 293 12.95 70.61 11.57
N SER A 294 13.80 70.35 12.57
CA SER A 294 15.19 70.85 12.60
C SER A 294 16.21 69.89 12.04
N LEU A 295 16.05 68.56 12.26
CA LEU A 295 17.03 67.52 11.93
C LEU A 295 16.54 66.46 10.95
N GLY A 296 15.26 66.62 10.57
CA GLY A 296 14.62 65.69 9.64
C GLY A 296 14.05 64.40 10.28
N HIS A 297 13.15 63.76 9.60
CA HIS A 297 12.46 62.52 10.03
C HIS A 297 13.41 61.37 10.44
N PRO A 298 14.56 61.17 9.76
CA PRO A 298 15.50 60.13 10.22
C PRO A 298 16.05 60.33 11.62
N ALA A 299 16.25 61.58 12.05
CA ALA A 299 16.65 61.91 13.41
C ALA A 299 15.52 61.67 14.43
N GLY A 300 14.31 62.05 14.10
CA GLY A 300 13.11 61.73 14.90
C GLY A 300 12.87 60.22 15.04
N ASP A 301 13.04 59.46 13.97
CA ASP A 301 12.96 57.98 14.02
C ASP A 301 13.99 57.32 14.92
N ALA A 302 15.26 57.80 14.89
CA ALA A 302 16.29 57.33 15.78
C ALA A 302 16.01 57.71 17.26
N LEU A 303 15.49 58.92 17.50
CA LEU A 303 15.06 59.35 18.84
C LEU A 303 13.90 58.48 19.35
N LEU A 304 12.89 58.16 18.55
CA LEU A 304 11.77 57.30 18.92
C LEU A 304 12.23 55.89 19.32
N ARG A 305 13.19 55.32 18.59
CA ARG A 305 13.78 54.02 18.97
C ARG A 305 14.50 54.12 20.31
N ALA A 306 15.33 55.12 20.49
CA ALA A 306 16.07 55.32 21.76
C ALA A 306 15.13 55.54 22.95
N VAL A 307 14.09 56.32 22.76
CA VAL A 307 13.05 56.57 23.79
C VAL A 307 12.27 55.29 24.11
N SER A 308 11.91 54.51 23.11
CA SER A 308 11.18 53.24 23.30
C SER A 308 12.02 52.26 24.15
N GLU A 309 13.31 52.13 23.90
CA GLU A 309 14.22 51.32 24.70
C GLU A 309 14.33 51.80 26.12
N ARG A 310 14.44 53.10 26.33
CA ARG A 310 14.53 53.70 27.69
C ARG A 310 13.28 53.49 28.51
N ILE A 311 12.09 53.71 27.89
CA ILE A 311 10.84 53.43 28.58
C ILE A 311 10.76 51.95 28.94
N HIS A 312 11.09 51.07 27.99
CA HIS A 312 11.08 49.61 28.23
C HIS A 312 11.97 49.20 29.39
N HIS A 313 13.20 49.71 29.48
CA HIS A 313 14.10 49.46 30.62
C HIS A 313 13.58 50.05 31.93
N GLY A 314 12.75 51.05 31.84
CA GLY A 314 12.06 51.64 32.98
C GLY A 314 10.88 50.84 33.51
N LEU A 315 10.47 49.75 32.88
CA LEU A 315 9.29 48.96 33.21
C LEU A 315 9.66 47.60 33.83
N ARG A 316 8.71 46.95 34.49
CA ARG A 316 8.84 45.57 34.97
C ARG A 316 8.48 44.63 33.85
N GLY A 317 8.87 43.35 33.93
CA GLY A 317 8.55 42.33 32.92
C GLY A 317 7.04 42.04 32.75
N SER A 318 6.22 42.46 33.74
CA SER A 318 4.74 42.35 33.66
C SER A 318 4.10 43.54 32.96
N ASP A 319 4.80 44.69 32.88
CA ASP A 319 4.24 45.93 32.31
C ASP A 319 4.34 45.88 30.79
N LEU A 320 3.35 46.45 30.12
CA LEU A 320 3.24 46.37 28.68
C LEU A 320 3.37 47.78 28.07
N LEU A 321 4.37 47.95 27.19
CA LEU A 321 4.62 49.18 26.45
C LEU A 321 4.09 49.07 25.02
N PHE A 322 3.44 50.14 24.57
CA PHE A 322 2.84 50.26 23.23
C PHE A 322 3.24 51.57 22.59
N ARG A 323 3.29 51.61 21.25
CA ARG A 323 3.35 52.89 20.51
C ARG A 323 2.03 53.08 19.76
N MET A 324 1.39 54.23 19.99
CA MET A 324 0.07 54.55 19.42
C MET A 324 0.21 55.16 18.03
N GLY A 325 1.34 55.76 17.72
CA GLY A 325 1.69 56.47 16.49
C GLY A 325 2.37 57.79 16.79
N GLY A 326 3.10 58.33 15.83
CA GLY A 326 3.85 59.59 16.05
C GLY A 326 4.79 59.52 17.27
N ASP A 327 4.67 60.40 18.22
CA ASP A 327 5.37 60.57 19.49
C ASP A 327 4.61 60.03 20.71
N GLU A 328 3.47 59.33 20.47
CA GLU A 328 2.60 58.82 21.53
C GLU A 328 2.96 57.38 21.92
N PHE A 329 3.20 57.14 23.19
CA PHE A 329 3.38 55.84 23.80
C PHE A 329 2.34 55.56 24.86
N THR A 330 2.04 54.31 25.13
CA THR A 330 1.13 53.92 26.19
C THR A 330 1.72 52.75 26.99
N VAL A 331 1.51 52.79 28.30
CA VAL A 331 1.91 51.71 29.20
C VAL A 331 0.70 51.18 29.95
N ILE A 332 0.51 49.88 29.95
CA ILE A 332 -0.42 49.18 30.82
C ILE A 332 0.39 48.55 31.97
N LEU A 333 -0.04 48.91 33.19
CA LEU A 333 0.43 48.29 34.43
C LEU A 333 -0.63 47.30 34.90
N PRO A 334 -0.56 46.02 34.60
CA PRO A 334 -1.64 45.07 34.86
C PRO A 334 -2.01 44.94 36.34
N GLN A 335 -1.05 45.21 37.21
CA GLN A 335 -1.26 45.17 38.66
C GLN A 335 -0.54 46.34 39.35
N VAL A 336 -1.29 47.18 39.99
CA VAL A 336 -0.81 48.32 40.78
C VAL A 336 -1.34 48.18 42.21
N GLY A 337 -0.45 48.30 43.20
CA GLY A 337 -0.87 48.22 44.59
C GLY A 337 -1.64 49.46 45.04
N LEU A 338 -0.97 50.58 44.99
CA LEU A 338 -1.56 51.90 45.31
C LEU A 338 -1.48 52.83 44.09
N PRO A 339 -2.38 53.81 43.92
CA PRO A 339 -2.30 54.77 42.82
C PRO A 339 -0.93 55.49 42.73
N GLU A 340 -0.31 55.73 43.89
CA GLU A 340 1.03 56.34 44.00
C GLU A 340 2.13 55.50 43.31
N ASP A 341 1.96 54.17 43.24
CA ASP A 341 2.92 53.30 42.56
C ASP A 341 2.95 53.60 41.05
N ALA A 342 1.81 53.89 40.43
CA ALA A 342 1.76 54.32 39.04
C ALA A 342 2.49 55.67 38.85
N ALA A 343 2.30 56.62 39.74
CA ALA A 343 3.03 57.88 39.70
C ALA A 343 4.54 57.71 39.89
N TYR A 344 4.97 56.73 40.67
CA TYR A 344 6.40 56.38 40.78
C TYR A 344 6.98 55.84 39.46
N VAL A 345 6.27 54.96 38.77
CA VAL A 345 6.70 54.45 37.45
C VAL A 345 6.74 55.61 36.43
N ALA A 346 5.76 56.48 36.40
CA ALA A 346 5.72 57.65 35.51
C ALA A 346 6.95 58.57 35.75
N ARG A 347 7.26 58.92 36.99
CA ARG A 347 8.48 59.70 37.32
C ARG A 347 9.77 59.04 36.83
N ARG A 348 9.86 57.74 36.95
CA ARG A 348 11.01 56.96 36.47
C ARG A 348 11.15 57.00 34.95
N ILE A 349 10.00 56.89 34.22
CA ILE A 349 9.94 57.03 32.76
C ILE A 349 10.37 58.45 32.35
N ILE A 350 9.83 59.49 32.96
CA ILE A 350 10.17 60.90 32.64
C ILE A 350 11.68 61.13 32.85
N ALA A 351 12.27 60.65 33.96
CA ALA A 351 13.69 60.77 34.23
C ALA A 351 14.56 59.99 33.20
N ALA A 352 14.10 58.82 32.74
CA ALA A 352 14.80 58.03 31.73
C ALA A 352 14.76 58.67 30.34
N VAL A 353 13.58 59.24 29.95
CA VAL A 353 13.38 59.91 28.65
C VAL A 353 14.20 61.20 28.59
N ALA A 354 14.26 61.98 29.70
CA ALA A 354 15.03 63.22 29.78
C ALA A 354 16.54 63.07 29.67
N GLN A 355 17.07 61.86 29.71
CA GLN A 355 18.50 61.65 29.48
C GLN A 355 18.91 62.01 28.05
N PRO A 356 20.06 62.70 27.82
CA PRO A 356 20.51 63.05 26.50
C PRO A 356 20.66 61.81 25.59
N VAL A 357 20.20 61.93 24.31
CA VAL A 357 20.35 60.90 23.25
C VAL A 357 21.25 61.51 22.16
N THR A 358 22.31 60.77 21.82
CA THR A 358 23.16 61.19 20.67
C THR A 358 22.55 60.63 19.37
N VAL A 359 22.05 61.51 18.53
CA VAL A 359 21.51 61.15 17.22
C VAL A 359 22.26 61.93 16.15
N GLN A 360 22.88 61.23 15.19
CA GLN A 360 23.64 61.85 14.08
C GLN A 360 24.68 62.86 14.52
N GLY A 361 25.30 62.65 15.70
CA GLY A 361 26.32 63.54 16.25
C GLY A 361 25.78 64.74 17.03
N HIS A 362 24.46 64.89 17.15
CA HIS A 362 23.77 65.93 17.94
C HIS A 362 23.27 65.32 19.25
N GLU A 363 23.47 66.01 20.34
CA GLU A 363 22.96 65.65 21.68
C GLU A 363 21.54 66.26 21.82
N LEU A 364 20.52 65.38 21.88
CA LEU A 364 19.08 65.75 21.95
C LEU A 364 18.54 65.42 23.34
N THR A 365 17.84 66.34 23.93
CA THR A 365 17.10 66.17 25.17
C THR A 365 15.63 66.41 24.89
N VAL A 366 14.77 65.47 25.22
CA VAL A 366 13.28 65.62 25.11
C VAL A 366 12.66 65.32 26.46
N GLY A 367 11.57 66.09 26.74
CA GLY A 367 10.72 65.79 27.89
C GLY A 367 9.63 64.77 27.53
N ALA A 368 8.89 64.38 28.53
CA ALA A 368 7.67 63.59 28.33
C ALA A 368 6.57 64.02 29.29
N THR A 369 5.40 64.23 28.76
CA THR A 369 4.18 64.46 29.54
C THR A 369 3.42 63.14 29.67
N ILE A 370 3.05 62.77 30.93
CA ILE A 370 2.39 61.48 31.21
C ILE A 370 1.04 61.73 31.90
N GLY A 371 -0.05 61.30 31.21
CA GLY A 371 -1.36 61.18 31.84
C GLY A 371 -1.53 59.78 32.45
N ILE A 372 -2.07 59.68 33.65
CA ILE A 372 -2.26 58.42 34.38
C ILE A 372 -3.74 58.26 34.72
N ALA A 373 -4.24 57.04 34.48
CA ALA A 373 -5.55 56.58 34.95
C ALA A 373 -5.40 55.25 35.67
N VAL A 374 -6.14 55.06 36.76
CA VAL A 374 -6.11 53.83 37.57
C VAL A 374 -7.54 53.26 37.66
N PHE A 375 -7.71 52.07 37.11
CA PHE A 375 -8.97 51.30 37.26
C PHE A 375 -8.98 50.65 38.66
N PRO A 376 -10.12 50.63 39.39
CA PRO A 376 -11.46 51.15 39.00
C PRO A 376 -11.68 52.63 39.38
N GLY A 377 -10.70 53.33 39.99
CA GLY A 377 -10.89 54.67 40.56
C GLY A 377 -11.21 55.75 39.54
N ASP A 378 -10.54 55.74 38.38
CA ASP A 378 -10.64 56.79 37.33
C ASP A 378 -11.52 56.36 36.16
N GLY A 379 -12.10 55.15 36.18
CA GLY A 379 -12.96 54.61 35.10
C GLY A 379 -13.54 53.25 35.42
N GLN A 380 -14.66 52.92 34.73
CA GLN A 380 -15.33 51.62 34.84
C GLN A 380 -15.25 50.85 33.53
#